data_287bfa1dff7efbb4979e173b3126fdbe
#
_entry.id   287bfa1dff7efbb4979e173b3126fdbe
#
_cell.length_a   1.000
_cell.length_b   1.000
_cell.length_c   1.000
_cell.angle_alpha   90.00
_cell.angle_beta   90.00
_cell.angle_gamma   90.00
#
_symmetry.space_group_name_H-M   'P 1'
#
loop_
_entity.id
_entity.type
_entity.pdbx_description
1 polymer ?
#
loop_
_entity_poly.entity_id
_entity_poly.type
_entity_poly.pdbx_seq_one_letter_code
_entity_poly.pdbx_strand_id
1 'polypeptide(L)'
;VAGQLGIADASALKLYAQRGQTGYEHAAEISAVYGYVDFADPVKYEQLRLFLSARAWTSSEGPVRLFERAVLWLRERKVLLPGVSILTRLVAEVRAGANDRLYAVLIDAAGPALIQELEALLRVEVGSRLTVWERLRTGPARVSVPELLRQLERLTRLQALGAGTIDVETVPAGRMNALVRYGLAGKSSALQGLSGQRRGATVLCAVRALTSEVADDLCDALDAIVTQRVVRKATRESTAARLKSLPRLSKASLQLAKAAKTLVEVLGNTEYSRAKTASVLAKQV
;
A
#
# COMPACT_ATOMS: atom_id res chain seq x y z
N VAL A 1 -4.64 -27.21 -49.62
CA VAL A 1 -5.79 -27.18 -48.68
C VAL A 1 -7.02 -27.80 -49.36
N ALA A 2 -7.52 -27.32 -50.52
CA ALA A 2 -8.70 -27.85 -51.16
C ALA A 2 -8.58 -29.35 -51.51
N GLY A 3 -7.43 -29.78 -52.05
CA GLY A 3 -7.18 -31.19 -52.33
C GLY A 3 -7.05 -32.08 -51.06
N GLN A 4 -6.60 -31.55 -49.93
CA GLN A 4 -6.56 -32.24 -48.63
C GLN A 4 -7.97 -32.43 -48.05
N LEU A 5 -8.91 -31.56 -48.36
CA LEU A 5 -10.32 -31.60 -47.92
C LEU A 5 -11.22 -32.35 -48.91
N GLY A 6 -10.68 -32.91 -50.01
CA GLY A 6 -11.49 -33.58 -51.05
C GLY A 6 -12.41 -32.63 -51.85
N ILE A 7 -12.14 -31.33 -51.85
CA ILE A 7 -12.94 -30.33 -52.55
C ILE A 7 -12.50 -30.26 -53.99
N ALA A 8 -13.37 -30.71 -54.93
CA ALA A 8 -13.08 -30.78 -56.34
C ALA A 8 -13.00 -29.38 -57.02
N ASP A 9 -13.73 -28.39 -56.55
CA ASP A 9 -13.72 -27.03 -57.06
C ASP A 9 -13.46 -26.00 -55.99
N ALA A 10 -12.27 -25.39 -56.03
CA ALA A 10 -11.88 -24.33 -55.09
C ALA A 10 -12.47 -22.94 -55.42
N SER A 11 -13.18 -22.76 -56.55
CA SER A 11 -13.76 -21.49 -56.95
C SER A 11 -14.88 -21.04 -56.01
N ALA A 12 -15.58 -21.97 -55.35
CA ALA A 12 -16.57 -21.71 -54.32
C ALA A 12 -16.00 -20.96 -53.15
N LEU A 13 -14.70 -21.09 -52.80
CA LEU A 13 -14.04 -20.33 -51.74
C LEU A 13 -13.96 -18.84 -52.05
N LYS A 14 -13.87 -18.44 -53.32
CA LYS A 14 -13.90 -17.02 -53.70
C LYS A 14 -15.26 -16.41 -53.51
N LEU A 15 -16.34 -17.18 -53.74
CA LEU A 15 -17.71 -16.76 -53.51
C LEU A 15 -18.07 -16.65 -52.03
N TYR A 16 -17.39 -17.46 -51.18
CA TYR A 16 -17.58 -17.42 -49.73
C TYR A 16 -17.25 -16.03 -49.15
N ALA A 17 -16.14 -15.43 -49.59
CA ALA A 17 -15.73 -14.10 -49.10
C ALA A 17 -16.68 -12.96 -49.55
N GLN A 18 -17.50 -13.20 -50.60
CA GLN A 18 -18.44 -12.23 -51.13
C GLN A 18 -19.84 -12.29 -50.48
N ARG A 19 -20.14 -13.38 -49.75
CA ARG A 19 -21.42 -13.58 -49.06
C ARG A 19 -21.23 -13.19 -47.57
N GLY A 20 -21.41 -11.90 -47.22
CA GLY A 20 -21.20 -11.39 -45.88
C GLY A 20 -21.96 -12.13 -44.78
N GLN A 21 -23.14 -12.67 -45.06
CA GLN A 21 -23.97 -13.41 -44.10
C GLN A 21 -23.48 -14.83 -43.83
N THR A 22 -22.96 -15.52 -44.85
CA THR A 22 -22.49 -16.93 -44.73
C THR A 22 -21.37 -17.12 -43.72
N GLY A 23 -20.49 -16.12 -43.60
CA GLY A 23 -19.41 -16.16 -42.58
C GLY A 23 -19.94 -16.14 -41.15
N TYR A 24 -20.98 -15.38 -40.87
CA TYR A 24 -21.63 -15.34 -39.55
C TYR A 24 -22.41 -16.60 -39.24
N GLU A 25 -23.12 -17.17 -40.26
CA GLU A 25 -23.86 -18.44 -40.09
C GLU A 25 -22.93 -19.60 -39.77
N HIS A 26 -21.80 -19.74 -40.49
CA HIS A 26 -20.81 -20.77 -40.18
C HIS A 26 -20.13 -20.54 -38.87
N ALA A 27 -19.84 -19.30 -38.49
CA ALA A 27 -19.29 -19.01 -37.16
C ALA A 27 -20.26 -19.44 -36.05
N ALA A 28 -21.56 -19.21 -36.24
CA ALA A 28 -22.61 -19.62 -35.33
C ALA A 28 -22.72 -21.15 -35.22
N GLU A 29 -22.71 -21.86 -36.35
CA GLU A 29 -22.70 -23.35 -36.40
C GLU A 29 -21.47 -23.93 -35.67
N ILE A 30 -20.27 -23.42 -35.98
CA ILE A 30 -19.02 -23.85 -35.35
C ILE A 30 -19.11 -23.60 -33.84
N SER A 31 -19.58 -22.42 -33.42
CA SER A 31 -19.75 -22.09 -32.00
C SER A 31 -20.71 -23.05 -31.32
N ALA A 32 -21.83 -23.39 -31.94
CA ALA A 32 -22.82 -24.33 -31.41
C ALA A 32 -22.22 -25.77 -31.27
N VAL A 33 -21.53 -26.25 -32.33
CA VAL A 33 -20.91 -27.60 -32.32
C VAL A 33 -19.85 -27.74 -31.23
N TYR A 34 -19.03 -26.70 -31.01
CA TYR A 34 -17.98 -26.72 -29.99
C TYR A 34 -18.45 -26.24 -28.62
N GLY A 35 -19.71 -25.82 -28.49
CA GLY A 35 -20.32 -25.36 -27.23
C GLY A 35 -19.77 -24.02 -26.77
N TYR A 36 -19.43 -23.12 -27.71
CA TYR A 36 -19.06 -21.75 -27.40
C TYR A 36 -20.30 -20.87 -27.20
N VAL A 37 -20.24 -20.02 -26.19
CA VAL A 37 -21.30 -19.05 -25.85
C VAL A 37 -20.85 -17.66 -26.24
N ASP A 38 -21.78 -16.80 -26.65
CA ASP A 38 -21.47 -15.41 -26.96
C ASP A 38 -21.08 -14.65 -25.70
N PHE A 39 -20.18 -13.66 -25.85
CA PHE A 39 -19.79 -12.77 -24.75
C PHE A 39 -20.96 -11.95 -24.19
N ALA A 40 -21.98 -11.68 -25.02
CA ALA A 40 -23.18 -10.96 -24.62
C ALA A 40 -24.13 -11.79 -23.74
N ASP A 41 -23.85 -13.10 -23.51
CA ASP A 41 -24.61 -13.89 -22.55
C ASP A 41 -24.57 -13.25 -21.17
N PRO A 42 -25.72 -12.84 -20.60
CA PRO A 42 -25.76 -12.07 -19.36
C PRO A 42 -25.22 -12.83 -18.15
N VAL A 43 -25.40 -14.16 -18.13
CA VAL A 43 -24.93 -15.00 -17.02
C VAL A 43 -23.40 -15.08 -17.03
N LYS A 44 -22.83 -15.34 -18.21
CA LYS A 44 -21.35 -15.43 -18.36
C LYS A 44 -20.69 -14.09 -18.17
N TYR A 45 -21.28 -13.02 -18.67
CA TYR A 45 -20.79 -11.65 -18.46
C TYR A 45 -20.75 -11.30 -16.97
N GLU A 46 -21.83 -11.55 -16.24
CA GLU A 46 -21.87 -11.24 -14.80
C GLU A 46 -20.90 -12.12 -13.99
N GLN A 47 -20.77 -13.40 -14.32
CA GLN A 47 -19.76 -14.27 -13.71
C GLN A 47 -18.32 -13.76 -13.93
N LEU A 48 -18.00 -13.31 -15.14
CA LEU A 48 -16.71 -12.70 -15.45
C LEU A 48 -16.50 -11.40 -14.64
N ARG A 49 -17.52 -10.54 -14.60
CA ARG A 49 -17.47 -9.30 -13.85
C ARG A 49 -17.22 -9.53 -12.37
N LEU A 50 -17.92 -10.48 -11.75
CA LEU A 50 -17.71 -10.88 -10.35
C LEU A 50 -16.32 -11.45 -10.11
N PHE A 51 -15.84 -12.33 -11.00
CA PHE A 51 -14.49 -12.90 -10.93
C PHE A 51 -13.42 -11.79 -10.97
N LEU A 52 -13.52 -10.87 -11.92
CA LEU A 52 -12.57 -9.76 -12.05
C LEU A 52 -12.65 -8.79 -10.86
N SER A 53 -13.86 -8.52 -10.35
CA SER A 53 -14.08 -7.66 -9.19
C SER A 53 -13.45 -8.25 -7.92
N ALA A 54 -13.63 -9.55 -7.70
CA ALA A 54 -13.01 -10.25 -6.58
C ALA A 54 -11.46 -10.18 -6.66
N ARG A 55 -10.89 -10.40 -7.85
CA ARG A 55 -9.44 -10.29 -8.05
C ARG A 55 -8.94 -8.85 -7.89
N ALA A 56 -9.62 -7.89 -8.48
CA ALA A 56 -9.26 -6.48 -8.36
C ALA A 56 -9.32 -5.99 -6.91
N TRP A 57 -10.19 -6.57 -6.09
CA TRP A 57 -10.25 -6.30 -4.65
C TRP A 57 -9.12 -6.95 -3.88
N THR A 58 -8.89 -8.24 -4.08
CA THR A 58 -7.94 -9.02 -3.26
C THR A 58 -6.48 -8.81 -3.65
N SER A 59 -6.21 -8.42 -4.90
CA SER A 59 -4.85 -8.27 -5.41
C SER A 59 -4.57 -6.86 -5.94
N SER A 60 -3.30 -6.47 -5.95
CA SER A 60 -2.83 -5.24 -6.58
C SER A 60 -2.45 -5.44 -8.05
N GLU A 61 -3.04 -6.45 -8.72
CA GLU A 61 -2.74 -6.74 -10.13
C GLU A 61 -3.01 -5.53 -11.02
N GLY A 62 -2.07 -5.24 -11.93
CA GLY A 62 -2.21 -4.17 -12.91
C GLY A 62 -3.27 -4.51 -13.98
N PRO A 63 -3.65 -3.52 -14.83
CA PRO A 63 -4.68 -3.72 -15.83
C PRO A 63 -4.33 -4.83 -16.84
N VAL A 64 -3.07 -4.96 -17.22
CA VAL A 64 -2.61 -6.00 -18.15
C VAL A 64 -2.84 -7.40 -17.57
N ARG A 65 -2.49 -7.61 -16.30
CA ARG A 65 -2.70 -8.90 -15.65
C ARG A 65 -4.17 -9.27 -15.51
N LEU A 66 -5.02 -8.31 -15.15
CA LEU A 66 -6.45 -8.55 -15.09
C LEU A 66 -7.05 -8.84 -16.48
N PHE A 67 -6.56 -8.17 -17.52
CA PHE A 67 -6.94 -8.47 -18.89
C PHE A 67 -6.54 -9.90 -19.28
N GLU A 68 -5.31 -10.31 -19.03
CA GLU A 68 -4.85 -11.69 -19.25
C GLU A 68 -5.71 -12.72 -18.53
N ARG A 69 -6.06 -12.44 -17.26
CA ARG A 69 -6.96 -13.30 -16.48
C ARG A 69 -8.36 -13.38 -17.06
N ALA A 70 -8.88 -12.27 -17.57
CA ALA A 70 -10.18 -12.25 -18.25
C ALA A 70 -10.16 -13.12 -19.50
N VAL A 71 -9.12 -13.02 -20.33
CA VAL A 71 -8.96 -13.84 -21.54
C VAL A 71 -8.88 -15.32 -21.19
N LEU A 72 -8.09 -15.69 -20.19
CA LEU A 72 -7.99 -17.09 -19.74
C LEU A 72 -9.32 -17.60 -19.23
N TRP A 73 -10.02 -16.83 -18.39
CA TRP A 73 -11.32 -17.19 -17.84
C TRP A 73 -12.37 -17.43 -18.95
N LEU A 74 -12.42 -16.56 -19.96
CA LEU A 74 -13.32 -16.70 -21.11
C LEU A 74 -13.02 -17.98 -21.92
N ARG A 75 -11.75 -18.22 -22.22
CA ARG A 75 -11.32 -19.41 -22.97
C ARG A 75 -11.66 -20.71 -22.23
N GLU A 76 -11.38 -20.79 -20.94
CA GLU A 76 -11.68 -21.98 -20.12
C GLU A 76 -13.17 -22.30 -20.08
N ARG A 77 -14.03 -21.26 -20.18
CA ARG A 77 -15.50 -21.41 -20.12
C ARG A 77 -16.16 -21.43 -21.49
N LYS A 78 -15.36 -21.52 -22.54
CA LYS A 78 -15.83 -21.52 -23.94
C LYS A 78 -16.71 -20.32 -24.27
N VAL A 79 -16.32 -19.14 -23.79
CA VAL A 79 -16.97 -17.88 -24.14
C VAL A 79 -16.17 -17.22 -25.27
N LEU A 80 -16.84 -16.76 -26.31
CA LEU A 80 -16.22 -16.04 -27.40
C LEU A 80 -15.54 -14.78 -26.89
N LEU A 81 -14.31 -14.53 -27.36
CA LEU A 81 -13.57 -13.35 -26.95
C LEU A 81 -14.18 -12.10 -27.57
N PRO A 82 -14.52 -11.09 -26.75
CA PRO A 82 -14.96 -9.80 -27.26
C PRO A 82 -13.79 -9.03 -27.88
N GLY A 83 -14.10 -7.94 -28.56
CA GLY A 83 -13.07 -7.01 -29.00
C GLY A 83 -12.22 -6.50 -27.84
N VAL A 84 -10.93 -6.28 -28.09
CA VAL A 84 -9.94 -5.84 -27.08
C VAL A 84 -10.42 -4.60 -26.32
N SER A 85 -11.03 -3.64 -27.01
CA SER A 85 -11.54 -2.41 -26.41
C SER A 85 -12.67 -2.64 -25.39
N ILE A 86 -13.53 -3.63 -25.65
CA ILE A 86 -14.62 -4.01 -24.72
C ILE A 86 -14.04 -4.58 -23.45
N LEU A 87 -13.12 -5.53 -23.58
CA LEU A 87 -12.50 -6.18 -22.41
C LEU A 87 -11.62 -5.20 -21.62
N THR A 88 -10.90 -4.31 -22.31
CA THR A 88 -10.10 -3.26 -21.66
C THR A 88 -11.00 -2.31 -20.86
N ARG A 89 -12.15 -1.93 -21.39
CA ARG A 89 -13.13 -1.08 -20.67
C ARG A 89 -13.68 -1.78 -19.46
N LEU A 90 -14.09 -3.04 -19.57
CA LEU A 90 -14.56 -3.83 -18.43
C LEU A 90 -13.50 -3.91 -17.31
N VAL A 91 -12.26 -4.18 -17.69
CA VAL A 91 -11.13 -4.21 -16.70
C VAL A 91 -10.94 -2.85 -16.03
N ALA A 92 -11.05 -1.75 -16.80
CA ALA A 92 -10.91 -0.40 -16.25
C ALA A 92 -12.05 -0.07 -15.27
N GLU A 93 -13.31 -0.40 -15.61
CA GLU A 93 -14.49 -0.22 -14.76
C GLU A 93 -14.38 -1.01 -13.45
N VAL A 94 -14.02 -2.28 -13.53
CA VAL A 94 -13.84 -3.14 -12.36
C VAL A 94 -12.73 -2.60 -11.44
N ARG A 95 -11.63 -2.12 -12.01
CA ARG A 95 -10.55 -1.53 -11.22
C ARG A 95 -10.95 -0.20 -10.58
N ALA A 96 -11.68 0.63 -11.29
CA ALA A 96 -12.22 1.87 -10.74
C ALA A 96 -13.12 1.57 -9.54
N GLY A 97 -14.11 0.68 -9.70
CA GLY A 97 -14.99 0.28 -8.60
C GLY A 97 -14.25 -0.32 -7.40
N ALA A 98 -13.20 -1.13 -7.63
CA ALA A 98 -12.37 -1.65 -6.54
C ALA A 98 -11.58 -0.53 -5.82
N ASN A 99 -11.12 0.50 -6.55
CA ASN A 99 -10.45 1.65 -5.96
C ASN A 99 -11.43 2.51 -5.15
N ASP A 100 -12.60 2.80 -5.71
CA ASP A 100 -13.63 3.60 -5.02
C ASP A 100 -14.07 2.93 -3.72
N ARG A 101 -14.29 1.61 -3.76
CA ARG A 101 -14.55 0.82 -2.57
C ARG A 101 -13.41 0.90 -1.55
N LEU A 102 -12.15 0.80 -1.99
CA LEU A 102 -10.98 0.90 -1.11
C LEU A 102 -10.95 2.25 -0.40
N TYR A 103 -11.14 3.34 -1.14
CA TYR A 103 -11.11 4.67 -0.55
C TYR A 103 -12.27 4.88 0.39
N ALA A 104 -13.49 4.45 0.03
CA ALA A 104 -14.65 4.55 0.90
C ALA A 104 -14.44 3.83 2.23
N VAL A 105 -14.03 2.56 2.20
CA VAL A 105 -13.79 1.77 3.43
C VAL A 105 -12.75 2.44 4.33
N LEU A 106 -11.66 2.97 3.77
CA LEU A 106 -10.60 3.62 4.55
C LEU A 106 -11.05 4.97 5.14
N ILE A 107 -11.80 5.76 4.36
CA ILE A 107 -12.33 7.05 4.79
C ILE A 107 -13.40 6.87 5.88
N ASP A 108 -14.30 5.91 5.69
CA ASP A 108 -15.37 5.62 6.65
C ASP A 108 -14.79 5.12 7.98
N ALA A 109 -13.79 4.23 7.92
CA ALA A 109 -13.11 3.74 9.12
C ALA A 109 -12.37 4.85 9.89
N ALA A 110 -11.75 5.80 9.17
CA ALA A 110 -11.01 6.90 9.77
C ALA A 110 -11.93 8.00 10.33
N GLY A 111 -13.06 8.23 9.69
CA GLY A 111 -13.94 9.34 9.97
C GLY A 111 -13.44 10.71 9.48
N PRO A 112 -14.34 11.69 9.35
CA PRO A 112 -14.02 12.97 8.70
C PRO A 112 -13.01 13.82 9.49
N ALA A 113 -13.03 13.78 10.81
CA ALA A 113 -12.14 14.56 11.66
C ALA A 113 -10.68 14.16 11.45
N LEU A 114 -10.38 12.86 11.51
CA LEU A 114 -9.03 12.35 11.28
C LEU A 114 -8.55 12.64 9.85
N ILE A 115 -9.42 12.45 8.85
CA ILE A 115 -9.05 12.73 7.46
C ILE A 115 -8.69 14.20 7.27
N GLN A 116 -9.45 15.13 7.87
CA GLN A 116 -9.14 16.56 7.82
C GLN A 116 -7.78 16.87 8.48
N GLU A 117 -7.47 16.24 9.61
CA GLU A 117 -6.19 16.38 10.29
C GLU A 117 -5.03 15.84 9.44
N LEU A 118 -5.21 14.67 8.85
CA LEU A 118 -4.21 14.07 7.96
C LEU A 118 -3.96 14.90 6.69
N GLU A 119 -5.00 15.46 6.09
CA GLU A 119 -4.86 16.35 4.93
C GLU A 119 -4.16 17.67 5.30
N ALA A 120 -4.33 18.17 6.53
CA ALA A 120 -3.62 19.34 7.01
C ALA A 120 -2.10 19.16 7.03
N LEU A 121 -1.60 17.91 7.17
CA LEU A 121 -0.16 17.61 7.11
C LEU A 121 0.47 18.01 5.76
N LEU A 122 -0.30 18.03 4.69
CA LEU A 122 0.16 18.40 3.35
C LEU A 122 0.33 19.92 3.17
N ARG A 123 -0.11 20.73 4.13
CA ARG A 123 0.00 22.19 4.05
C ARG A 123 1.37 22.65 4.56
N VAL A 124 1.84 23.75 3.98
CA VAL A 124 3.06 24.42 4.44
C VAL A 124 2.72 25.26 5.67
N GLU A 125 3.48 25.12 6.73
CA GLU A 125 3.33 25.96 7.92
C GLU A 125 3.91 27.35 7.69
N VAL A 126 3.36 28.35 8.40
CA VAL A 126 3.86 29.73 8.36
C VAL A 126 5.32 29.74 8.78
N GLY A 127 6.18 30.37 7.95
CA GLY A 127 7.63 30.45 8.20
C GLY A 127 8.44 29.22 7.80
N SER A 128 7.81 28.17 7.23
CA SER A 128 8.50 26.98 6.70
C SER A 128 8.46 26.94 5.19
N ARG A 129 9.43 26.23 4.58
CA ARG A 129 9.43 25.88 3.14
C ARG A 129 8.94 24.45 2.89
N LEU A 130 8.83 23.65 3.95
CA LEU A 130 8.44 22.26 3.90
C LEU A 130 7.07 22.10 4.54
N THR A 131 6.30 21.14 4.03
CA THR A 131 5.05 20.72 4.68
C THR A 131 5.35 19.92 5.95
N VAL A 132 4.36 19.79 6.84
CA VAL A 132 4.47 18.91 8.01
C VAL A 132 4.76 17.48 7.58
N TRP A 133 4.09 17.02 6.51
CA TRP A 133 4.30 15.68 5.94
C TRP A 133 5.75 15.43 5.50
N GLU A 134 6.36 16.37 4.80
CA GLU A 134 7.76 16.26 4.36
C GLU A 134 8.72 16.17 5.55
N ARG A 135 8.47 16.93 6.61
CA ARG A 135 9.26 16.83 7.85
C ARG A 135 9.06 15.50 8.56
N LEU A 136 7.82 15.01 8.62
CA LEU A 136 7.53 13.71 9.22
C LEU A 136 8.16 12.54 8.46
N ARG A 137 8.40 12.66 7.16
CA ARG A 137 9.09 11.63 6.35
C ARG A 137 10.61 11.67 6.44
N THR A 138 11.18 12.75 6.95
CA THR A 138 12.64 12.89 7.05
C THR A 138 13.18 11.95 8.12
N GLY A 139 13.93 10.93 7.68
CA GLY A 139 14.57 9.95 8.56
C GLY A 139 15.78 10.53 9.32
N PRO A 140 16.39 9.71 10.21
CA PRO A 140 17.56 10.12 10.98
C PRO A 140 18.79 10.31 10.07
N ALA A 141 19.56 11.36 10.34
CA ALA A 141 20.81 11.61 9.62
C ALA A 141 21.97 10.72 10.10
N ARG A 142 21.91 10.28 11.36
CA ARG A 142 22.96 9.44 12.01
C ARG A 142 22.41 8.73 13.24
N VAL A 143 23.05 7.64 13.63
CA VAL A 143 22.74 6.93 14.87
C VAL A 143 23.43 7.62 16.05
N SER A 144 22.67 8.34 16.87
CA SER A 144 23.16 9.03 18.07
C SER A 144 22.03 9.22 19.08
N VAL A 145 22.35 9.37 20.36
CA VAL A 145 21.34 9.58 21.42
C VAL A 145 20.47 10.82 21.18
N PRO A 146 21.03 12.01 20.81
CA PRO A 146 20.18 13.15 20.49
C PRO A 146 19.25 12.92 19.30
N GLU A 147 19.71 12.15 18.31
CA GLU A 147 18.88 11.80 17.16
C GLU A 147 17.78 10.79 17.52
N LEU A 148 18.10 9.81 18.37
CA LEU A 148 17.11 8.87 18.91
C LEU A 148 15.95 9.63 19.61
N LEU A 149 16.28 10.63 20.43
CA LEU A 149 15.25 11.45 21.09
C LEU A 149 14.39 12.22 20.10
N ARG A 150 14.99 12.80 19.04
CA ARG A 150 14.23 13.47 17.97
C ARG A 150 13.32 12.50 17.21
N GLN A 151 13.78 11.29 16.94
CA GLN A 151 12.95 10.27 16.31
C GLN A 151 11.83 9.78 17.24
N LEU A 152 12.06 9.74 18.55
CA LEU A 152 11.01 9.44 19.52
C LEU A 152 9.91 10.54 19.54
N GLU A 153 10.29 11.80 19.49
CA GLU A 153 9.32 12.90 19.33
C GLU A 153 8.54 12.79 18.02
N ARG A 154 9.22 12.42 16.93
CA ARG A 154 8.60 12.17 15.63
C ARG A 154 7.57 11.05 15.73
N LEU A 155 7.93 9.90 16.34
CA LEU A 155 7.01 8.79 16.58
C LEU A 155 5.81 9.21 17.39
N THR A 156 6.03 9.93 18.48
CA THR A 156 4.95 10.45 19.34
C THR A 156 3.97 11.34 18.57
N ARG A 157 4.48 12.20 17.68
CA ARG A 157 3.61 13.01 16.81
C ARG A 157 2.79 12.17 15.84
N LEU A 158 3.39 11.14 15.25
CA LEU A 158 2.71 10.22 14.34
C LEU A 158 1.62 9.42 15.08
N GLN A 159 1.93 8.92 16.27
CA GLN A 159 0.96 8.18 17.10
C GLN A 159 -0.20 9.07 17.55
N ALA A 160 0.08 10.33 17.91
CA ALA A 160 -0.94 11.29 18.32
C ALA A 160 -2.01 11.57 17.24
N LEU A 161 -1.68 11.35 15.95
CA LEU A 161 -2.66 11.42 14.86
C LEU A 161 -3.72 10.30 14.91
N GLY A 162 -3.48 9.21 15.63
CA GLY A 162 -4.44 8.11 15.77
C GLY A 162 -4.61 7.21 14.53
N ALA A 163 -3.85 7.43 13.45
CA ALA A 163 -3.97 6.62 12.23
C ALA A 163 -3.66 5.13 12.46
N GLY A 164 -2.83 4.81 13.45
CA GLY A 164 -2.46 3.44 13.82
C GLY A 164 -3.59 2.62 14.42
N THR A 165 -4.58 3.26 15.05
CA THR A 165 -5.67 2.59 15.77
C THR A 165 -6.87 2.24 14.89
N ILE A 166 -6.87 2.70 13.63
CA ILE A 166 -7.97 2.47 12.69
C ILE A 166 -7.99 1.00 12.29
N ASP A 167 -9.16 0.37 12.41
CA ASP A 167 -9.39 -0.98 11.92
C ASP A 167 -9.43 -1.00 10.38
N VAL A 168 -8.49 -1.73 9.81
CA VAL A 168 -8.35 -1.93 8.36
C VAL A 168 -8.20 -3.41 8.00
N GLU A 169 -8.55 -4.33 8.89
CA GLU A 169 -8.40 -5.78 8.68
C GLU A 169 -9.17 -6.29 7.46
N THR A 170 -10.29 -5.64 7.14
CA THR A 170 -11.09 -5.97 5.96
C THR A 170 -10.44 -5.55 4.63
N VAL A 171 -9.39 -4.74 4.67
CA VAL A 171 -8.71 -4.23 3.49
C VAL A 171 -7.51 -5.10 3.14
N PRO A 172 -7.42 -5.65 1.92
CA PRO A 172 -6.29 -6.47 1.52
C PRO A 172 -4.96 -5.72 1.61
N ALA A 173 -3.97 -6.31 2.29
CA ALA A 173 -2.65 -5.70 2.53
C ALA A 173 -1.95 -5.24 1.23
N GLY A 174 -2.06 -6.01 0.14
CA GLY A 174 -1.49 -5.63 -1.16
C GLY A 174 -2.08 -4.33 -1.72
N ARG A 175 -3.36 -4.04 -1.42
CA ARG A 175 -4.04 -2.80 -1.83
C ARG A 175 -3.55 -1.62 -0.99
N MET A 176 -3.47 -1.79 0.32
CA MET A 176 -2.91 -0.76 1.21
C MET A 176 -1.46 -0.43 0.86
N ASN A 177 -0.62 -1.45 0.63
CA ASN A 177 0.78 -1.26 0.26
C ASN A 177 0.98 -0.44 -1.02
N ALA A 178 0.04 -0.50 -1.96
CA ALA A 178 0.08 0.34 -3.16
C ALA A 178 -0.13 1.83 -2.81
N LEU A 179 -1.06 2.15 -1.89
CA LEU A 179 -1.27 3.50 -1.38
C LEU A 179 -0.09 3.98 -0.53
N VAL A 180 0.45 3.13 0.33
CA VAL A 180 1.64 3.40 1.15
C VAL A 180 2.82 3.83 0.26
N ARG A 181 3.16 3.01 -0.74
CA ARG A 181 4.28 3.32 -1.66
C ARG A 181 4.08 4.65 -2.37
N TYR A 182 2.86 4.91 -2.83
CA TYR A 182 2.55 6.18 -3.49
C TYR A 182 2.64 7.36 -2.52
N GLY A 183 2.09 7.24 -1.32
CA GLY A 183 2.08 8.28 -0.29
C GLY A 183 3.47 8.60 0.25
N LEU A 184 4.31 7.59 0.47
CA LEU A 184 5.68 7.77 0.95
C LEU A 184 6.63 8.29 -0.14
N ALA A 185 6.46 7.90 -1.40
CA ALA A 185 7.30 8.36 -2.51
C ALA A 185 6.88 9.73 -3.05
N GLY A 186 5.59 10.09 -2.99
CA GLY A 186 5.02 11.28 -3.60
C GLY A 186 5.43 12.57 -2.88
N LYS A 187 5.64 13.65 -3.66
CA LYS A 187 5.75 15.02 -3.10
C LYS A 187 4.38 15.45 -2.55
N SER A 188 4.37 16.33 -1.55
CA SER A 188 3.14 16.87 -0.97
C SER A 188 2.21 17.49 -2.02
N SER A 189 2.77 18.20 -3.02
CA SER A 189 1.99 18.77 -4.13
C SER A 189 1.30 17.71 -4.99
N ALA A 190 1.96 16.58 -5.25
CA ALA A 190 1.37 15.47 -5.99
C ALA A 190 0.23 14.80 -5.20
N LEU A 191 0.37 14.69 -3.88
CA LEU A 191 -0.68 14.18 -3.00
C LEU A 191 -1.88 15.15 -2.94
N GLN A 192 -1.64 16.46 -2.86
CA GLN A 192 -2.69 17.47 -2.91
C GLN A 192 -3.50 17.45 -4.21
N GLY A 193 -2.87 17.10 -5.34
CA GLY A 193 -3.52 16.97 -6.65
C GLY A 193 -4.44 15.74 -6.79
N LEU A 194 -4.46 14.82 -5.83
CA LEU A 194 -5.38 13.68 -5.85
C LEU A 194 -6.81 14.12 -5.53
N SER A 195 -7.81 13.34 -6.00
CA SER A 195 -9.20 13.51 -5.54
C SER A 195 -9.30 13.34 -4.02
N GLY A 196 -10.25 14.00 -3.37
CA GLY A 196 -10.35 14.05 -1.90
C GLY A 196 -10.31 12.68 -1.24
N GLN A 197 -11.16 11.74 -1.68
CA GLN A 197 -11.19 10.39 -1.11
C GLN A 197 -9.86 9.64 -1.30
N ARG A 198 -9.31 9.68 -2.51
CA ARG A 198 -8.02 9.05 -2.82
C ARG A 198 -6.89 9.68 -2.01
N ARG A 199 -6.90 11.00 -1.86
CA ARG A 199 -5.90 11.76 -1.08
C ARG A 199 -5.93 11.32 0.38
N GLY A 200 -7.11 11.42 1.03
CA GLY A 200 -7.29 11.03 2.43
C GLY A 200 -6.87 9.58 2.69
N ALA A 201 -7.37 8.64 1.89
CA ALA A 201 -7.01 7.22 2.00
C ALA A 201 -5.49 6.98 1.81
N THR A 202 -4.85 7.70 0.87
CA THR A 202 -3.41 7.58 0.62
C THR A 202 -2.59 8.09 1.79
N VAL A 203 -2.95 9.26 2.34
CA VAL A 203 -2.23 9.85 3.48
C VAL A 203 -2.44 9.00 4.74
N LEU A 204 -3.65 8.49 4.98
CA LEU A 204 -3.95 7.57 6.08
C LEU A 204 -3.03 6.34 6.04
N CYS A 205 -2.99 5.64 4.90
CA CYS A 205 -2.15 4.46 4.75
C CYS A 205 -0.66 4.79 4.92
N ALA A 206 -0.21 5.92 4.38
CA ALA A 206 1.18 6.36 4.46
C ALA A 206 1.59 6.74 5.89
N VAL A 207 0.75 7.47 6.63
CA VAL A 207 1.01 7.82 8.04
C VAL A 207 1.05 6.55 8.91
N ARG A 208 0.10 5.64 8.71
CA ARG A 208 0.06 4.36 9.42
C ARG A 208 1.34 3.55 9.21
N ALA A 209 1.77 3.40 7.96
CA ALA A 209 3.00 2.67 7.63
C ALA A 209 4.25 3.38 8.17
N LEU A 210 4.32 4.71 8.02
CA LEU A 210 5.43 5.51 8.55
C LEU A 210 5.53 5.41 10.07
N THR A 211 4.41 5.31 10.79
CA THR A 211 4.41 5.11 12.25
C THR A 211 5.10 3.80 12.63
N SER A 212 4.81 2.71 11.92
CA SER A 212 5.46 1.41 12.15
C SER A 212 6.93 1.45 11.77
N GLU A 213 7.27 2.01 10.59
CA GLU A 213 8.65 2.14 10.12
C GLU A 213 9.53 2.93 11.11
N VAL A 214 9.01 4.06 11.61
CA VAL A 214 9.74 4.87 12.60
C VAL A 214 9.92 4.14 13.93
N ALA A 215 8.96 3.32 14.34
CA ALA A 215 9.08 2.50 15.53
C ALA A 215 10.16 1.44 15.38
N ASP A 216 10.20 0.75 14.24
CA ASP A 216 11.21 -0.25 13.93
C ASP A 216 12.61 0.38 13.85
N ASP A 217 12.76 1.51 13.14
CA ASP A 217 14.01 2.28 13.06
C ASP A 217 14.53 2.71 14.44
N LEU A 218 13.63 3.07 15.36
CA LEU A 218 13.98 3.43 16.73
C LEU A 218 14.51 2.24 17.53
N CYS A 219 13.90 1.07 17.36
CA CYS A 219 14.38 -0.16 18.00
C CYS A 219 15.76 -0.54 17.48
N ASP A 220 15.97 -0.48 16.16
CA ASP A 220 17.27 -0.77 15.54
C ASP A 220 18.36 0.23 15.98
N ALA A 221 18.01 1.53 16.02
CA ALA A 221 18.93 2.56 16.47
C ALA A 221 19.32 2.39 17.96
N LEU A 222 18.36 2.00 18.80
CA LEU A 222 18.61 1.69 20.22
C LEU A 222 19.55 0.50 20.35
N ASP A 223 19.29 -0.60 19.64
CA ASP A 223 20.15 -1.79 19.66
C ASP A 223 21.57 -1.45 19.18
N ALA A 224 21.70 -0.68 18.11
CA ALA A 224 22.99 -0.23 17.61
C ALA A 224 23.75 0.62 18.64
N ILE A 225 23.09 1.53 19.36
CA ILE A 225 23.70 2.35 20.41
C ILE A 225 24.14 1.48 21.59
N VAL A 226 23.27 0.57 22.04
CA VAL A 226 23.59 -0.36 23.15
C VAL A 226 24.80 -1.22 22.78
N THR A 227 24.73 -1.87 21.63
CA THR A 227 25.80 -2.78 21.17
C THR A 227 27.12 -2.05 20.96
N GLN A 228 27.12 -0.90 20.28
CA GLN A 228 28.36 -0.19 19.93
C GLN A 228 28.95 0.59 21.09
N ARG A 229 28.14 1.27 21.89
CA ARG A 229 28.62 2.18 22.93
C ARG A 229 28.73 1.53 24.30
N VAL A 230 27.84 0.63 24.65
CA VAL A 230 27.84 -0.02 25.97
C VAL A 230 28.62 -1.33 25.93
N VAL A 231 28.17 -2.28 25.10
CA VAL A 231 28.75 -3.64 25.07
C VAL A 231 30.17 -3.63 24.55
N ARG A 232 30.44 -3.05 23.38
CA ARG A 232 31.80 -3.03 22.80
C ARG A 232 32.78 -2.21 23.59
N LYS A 233 32.34 -1.11 24.23
CA LYS A 233 33.21 -0.33 25.09
C LYS A 233 33.54 -1.11 26.39
N ALA A 234 32.54 -1.74 27.02
CA ALA A 234 32.73 -2.56 28.19
C ALA A 234 33.68 -3.75 27.95
N THR A 235 33.65 -4.35 26.77
CA THR A 235 34.53 -5.46 26.40
C THR A 235 35.96 -5.02 26.07
N ARG A 236 36.21 -3.79 25.69
CA ARG A 236 37.54 -3.28 25.34
C ARG A 236 38.34 -2.76 26.52
N GLU A 237 37.70 -2.38 27.60
CA GLU A 237 38.35 -1.84 28.77
C GLU A 237 38.88 -2.96 29.68
N SER A 238 40.12 -2.84 30.19
CA SER A 238 40.67 -3.75 31.17
C SER A 238 39.84 -3.73 32.48
N THR A 239 39.91 -4.80 33.28
CA THR A 239 39.12 -4.90 34.51
C THR A 239 39.36 -3.71 35.45
N ALA A 240 40.59 -3.18 35.51
CA ALA A 240 40.94 -2.01 36.32
C ALA A 240 40.34 -0.70 35.75
N ALA A 241 40.35 -0.52 34.44
CA ALA A 241 39.72 0.62 33.79
C ALA A 241 38.17 0.54 33.87
N ARG A 242 37.63 -0.68 33.81
CA ARG A 242 36.20 -0.93 34.03
C ARG A 242 35.75 -0.45 35.41
N LEU A 243 36.47 -0.77 36.46
CA LEU A 243 36.13 -0.35 37.82
C LEU A 243 36.13 1.18 37.96
N LYS A 244 37.06 1.88 37.34
CA LYS A 244 37.10 3.35 37.34
C LYS A 244 36.00 4.01 36.46
N SER A 245 35.57 3.33 35.40
CA SER A 245 34.54 3.84 34.48
C SER A 245 33.11 3.39 34.86
N LEU A 246 32.96 2.40 35.77
CA LEU A 246 31.69 1.86 36.23
C LEU A 246 30.66 2.94 36.61
N PRO A 247 30.98 4.01 37.35
CA PRO A 247 29.98 5.05 37.68
C PRO A 247 29.46 5.80 36.46
N ARG A 248 30.33 6.04 35.46
CA ARG A 248 29.93 6.73 34.19
C ARG A 248 29.13 5.82 33.29
N LEU A 249 29.53 4.56 33.16
CA LEU A 249 28.80 3.53 32.42
C LEU A 249 27.44 3.26 33.07
N SER A 250 27.38 3.15 34.40
CA SER A 250 26.15 2.96 35.15
C SER A 250 25.16 4.13 34.91
N LYS A 251 25.67 5.37 34.91
CA LYS A 251 24.84 6.54 34.64
C LYS A 251 24.33 6.56 33.20
N ALA A 252 25.17 6.27 32.21
CA ALA A 252 24.79 6.19 30.81
C ALA A 252 23.81 5.03 30.55
N SER A 253 24.05 3.87 31.17
CA SER A 253 23.16 2.71 31.07
C SER A 253 21.80 2.99 31.70
N LEU A 254 21.78 3.69 32.84
CA LEU A 254 20.53 4.09 33.48
C LEU A 254 19.72 5.07 32.64
N GLN A 255 20.38 6.03 32.00
CA GLN A 255 19.72 6.96 31.06
C GLN A 255 19.17 6.23 29.84
N LEU A 256 19.96 5.29 29.30
CA LEU A 256 19.53 4.48 28.16
C LEU A 256 18.36 3.54 28.52
N ALA A 257 18.43 2.90 29.71
CA ALA A 257 17.33 2.07 30.20
C ALA A 257 16.06 2.88 30.45
N LYS A 258 16.18 4.10 30.95
CA LYS A 258 15.05 5.03 31.10
C LYS A 258 14.47 5.40 29.74
N ALA A 259 15.31 5.74 28.76
CA ALA A 259 14.86 6.05 27.39
C ALA A 259 14.19 4.84 26.73
N ALA A 260 14.77 3.64 26.86
CA ALA A 260 14.18 2.40 26.37
C ALA A 260 12.82 2.09 27.04
N LYS A 261 12.74 2.26 28.36
CA LYS A 261 11.48 2.08 29.09
C LYS A 261 10.42 3.04 28.61
N THR A 262 10.76 4.33 28.43
CA THR A 262 9.84 5.34 27.90
C THR A 262 9.40 5.00 26.47
N LEU A 263 10.33 4.50 25.65
CA LEU A 263 10.04 4.05 24.29
C LEU A 263 9.02 2.89 24.28
N VAL A 264 9.23 1.88 25.13
CA VAL A 264 8.29 0.76 25.29
C VAL A 264 6.94 1.23 25.82
N GLU A 265 6.91 2.14 26.79
CA GLU A 265 5.68 2.70 27.34
C GLU A 265 4.92 3.53 26.28
N VAL A 266 5.62 4.31 25.47
CA VAL A 266 5.03 5.10 24.35
C VAL A 266 4.53 4.20 23.24
N LEU A 267 5.26 3.15 22.89
CA LEU A 267 4.85 2.16 21.88
C LEU A 267 3.66 1.31 22.35
N GLY A 268 3.57 1.02 23.64
CA GLY A 268 2.51 0.19 24.23
C GLY A 268 1.24 0.92 24.61
N ASN A 269 1.23 2.26 24.63
CA ASN A 269 0.14 3.02 25.21
C ASN A 269 -0.41 4.07 24.23
N THR A 270 -1.55 3.75 23.62
CA THR A 270 -2.28 4.60 22.66
C THR A 270 -2.90 5.86 23.31
N GLU A 271 -2.88 5.97 24.65
CA GLU A 271 -3.50 7.08 25.40
C GLU A 271 -2.53 8.21 25.81
N TYR A 272 -1.27 8.19 25.38
CA TYR A 272 -0.34 9.27 25.73
C TYR A 272 -0.68 10.58 25.01
N SER A 273 -1.19 11.56 25.75
CA SER A 273 -1.39 12.93 25.24
C SER A 273 -0.02 13.60 25.00
N ARG A 274 0.08 14.49 24.00
CA ARG A 274 1.27 15.29 23.63
C ARG A 274 1.96 15.95 24.84
N ALA A 275 1.18 16.49 25.76
CA ALA A 275 1.67 17.19 26.95
C ALA A 275 2.36 16.23 27.94
N LYS A 276 1.84 15.02 28.10
CA LYS A 276 2.37 14.01 29.03
C LYS A 276 3.67 13.41 28.53
N THR A 277 3.80 13.21 27.23
CA THR A 277 5.01 12.68 26.58
C THR A 277 6.17 13.70 26.64
N ALA A 278 5.90 14.97 26.34
CA ALA A 278 6.90 16.03 26.46
C ALA A 278 7.39 16.19 27.89
N SER A 279 6.49 16.12 28.89
CA SER A 279 6.83 16.19 30.33
C SER A 279 7.65 15.00 30.82
N VAL A 280 7.39 13.80 30.32
CA VAL A 280 8.14 12.58 30.68
C VAL A 280 9.54 12.61 30.08
N LEU A 281 9.68 13.05 28.82
CA LEU A 281 10.96 13.19 28.13
C LEU A 281 11.84 14.30 28.76
N ALA A 282 11.27 15.45 29.12
CA ALA A 282 11.99 16.57 29.72
C ALA A 282 12.54 16.25 31.15
N LYS A 283 11.97 15.29 31.85
CA LYS A 283 12.44 14.85 33.19
C LYS A 283 13.56 13.81 33.14
N GLN A 284 13.88 13.26 31.95
CA GLN A 284 14.85 12.18 31.80
C GLN A 284 16.13 12.58 31.06
N VAL A 285 16.20 13.82 30.55
CA VAL A 285 17.39 14.45 29.98
C VAL A 285 18.07 15.28 31.05
#